data_894a6dd93ed0dcbfd70a2379795727e6
#
_entry.id   894a6dd93ed0dcbfd70a2379795727e6
#
_cell.length_a   1.000
_cell.length_b   1.000
_cell.length_c   1.000
_cell.angle_alpha   90.00
_cell.angle_beta   90.00
_cell.angle_gamma   90.00
#
_symmetry.space_group_name_H-M   'P 1'
#
loop_
_entity.id
_entity.type
_entity.pdbx_description
1 polymer ?
#
loop_
_entity_poly.entity_id
_entity_poly.type
_entity_poly.pdbx_seq_one_letter_code
_entity_poly.pdbx_strand_id
1 'polypeptide(L)'
;MTTLPSAARTDVTVDYQGTARERRKKEFPRVTTAWVSWAIFAIAMTLILVRIPQTKAYLDQQVPLEAPADMEPELVELSVSVALLLGVVAFMMVLGIYLSVASYLERHLFKVSLPATSTPRIGLFTGIVGVTVLFVQLWALIAGAMPESALRFLPVLGVTVLTTAGFLFATRSQKQPKRGLVIVLAVVFGCAIAVF
;
A
#
# COMPACT_ATOMS: atom_id res chain seq x y z
N MET A 1 20.78 32.28 -73.81
CA MET A 1 21.32 31.32 -72.84
C MET A 1 20.87 31.75 -71.43
N THR A 2 19.81 31.17 -70.95
CA THR A 2 19.15 31.51 -69.69
C THR A 2 19.42 30.37 -68.71
N THR A 3 20.28 30.60 -67.75
CA THR A 3 20.61 29.67 -66.69
C THR A 3 19.53 29.68 -65.63
N LEU A 4 18.82 28.55 -65.41
CA LEU A 4 17.85 28.31 -64.32
C LEU A 4 18.62 28.12 -63.01
N PRO A 5 18.14 28.73 -61.87
CA PRO A 5 18.74 28.51 -60.58
C PRO A 5 18.31 27.14 -60.04
N SER A 6 19.29 26.37 -59.57
CA SER A 6 19.18 25.12 -58.88
C SER A 6 18.40 25.28 -57.57
N ALA A 7 17.23 24.66 -57.43
CA ALA A 7 16.48 24.64 -56.20
C ALA A 7 17.23 23.78 -55.17
N ALA A 8 17.68 24.46 -54.11
CA ALA A 8 18.25 23.78 -52.92
C ALA A 8 17.16 22.94 -52.24
N ARG A 9 17.29 21.65 -52.31
CA ARG A 9 16.47 20.66 -51.62
C ARG A 9 16.87 20.67 -50.15
N THR A 10 16.13 21.41 -49.34
CA THR A 10 16.25 21.35 -47.88
C THR A 10 15.68 20.01 -47.42
N ASP A 11 16.57 19.07 -47.18
CA ASP A 11 16.23 17.82 -46.48
C ASP A 11 15.77 18.17 -45.06
N VAL A 12 14.45 18.25 -44.88
CA VAL A 12 13.83 18.30 -43.56
C VAL A 12 13.86 16.88 -43.00
N THR A 13 14.99 16.49 -42.42
CA THR A 13 15.08 15.33 -41.55
C THR A 13 14.30 15.63 -40.30
N VAL A 14 13.01 15.26 -40.30
CA VAL A 14 12.15 15.32 -39.11
C VAL A 14 12.74 14.36 -38.08
N ASP A 15 13.37 14.94 -37.06
CA ASP A 15 14.00 14.19 -35.97
C ASP A 15 12.94 13.47 -35.12
N TYR A 16 12.45 12.32 -35.61
CA TYR A 16 11.49 11.47 -34.89
C TYR A 16 12.04 10.89 -33.58
N GLN A 17 13.37 10.92 -33.38
CA GLN A 17 13.97 10.42 -32.16
C GLN A 17 13.82 11.42 -30.98
N GLY A 18 13.76 12.71 -31.25
CA GLY A 18 13.54 13.75 -30.24
C GLY A 18 12.16 13.64 -29.59
N THR A 19 11.12 13.38 -30.36
CA THR A 19 9.73 13.28 -29.86
C THR A 19 9.48 12.03 -29.04
N ALA A 20 10.13 10.90 -29.35
CA ALA A 20 10.05 9.68 -28.55
C ALA A 20 10.78 9.80 -27.22
N ARG A 21 11.90 10.51 -27.18
CA ARG A 21 12.66 10.76 -25.95
C ARG A 21 11.96 11.77 -25.04
N GLU A 22 11.29 12.76 -25.58
CA GLU A 22 10.47 13.70 -24.80
C GLU A 22 9.20 13.07 -24.25
N ARG A 23 8.55 12.14 -24.97
CA ARG A 23 7.40 11.39 -24.46
C ARG A 23 7.79 10.49 -23.28
N ARG A 24 8.97 9.85 -23.30
CA ARG A 24 9.49 9.07 -22.15
C ARG A 24 9.76 9.95 -20.90
N LYS A 25 10.11 11.21 -21.07
CA LYS A 25 10.32 12.13 -19.93
C LYS A 25 9.02 12.53 -19.22
N LYS A 26 7.85 12.34 -19.83
CA LYS A 26 6.53 12.62 -19.23
C LYS A 26 5.92 11.45 -18.46
N GLU A 27 6.56 10.28 -18.42
CA GLU A 27 6.19 9.25 -17.45
C GLU A 27 6.54 9.77 -16.06
N PHE A 28 5.50 10.18 -15.32
CA PHE A 28 5.62 10.65 -13.95
C PHE A 28 6.34 9.56 -13.13
N PRO A 29 7.54 9.84 -12.58
CA PRO A 29 8.26 8.84 -11.83
C PRO A 29 7.40 8.37 -10.66
N ARG A 30 7.27 7.07 -10.50
CA ARG A 30 6.62 6.49 -9.32
C ARG A 30 7.43 6.94 -8.10
N VAL A 31 6.76 7.48 -7.12
CA VAL A 31 7.42 7.92 -5.88
C VAL A 31 7.92 6.72 -5.11
N THR A 32 7.09 5.67 -5.01
CA THR A 32 7.49 4.41 -4.38
C THR A 32 8.01 3.43 -5.42
N THR A 33 9.12 2.77 -5.10
CA THR A 33 9.67 1.69 -5.93
C THR A 33 8.72 0.50 -5.90
N ALA A 34 8.35 -0.05 -7.05
CA ALA A 34 7.35 -1.11 -7.16
C ALA A 34 7.64 -2.33 -6.26
N TRP A 35 8.91 -2.73 -6.14
CA TRP A 35 9.28 -3.88 -5.32
C TRP A 35 9.03 -3.66 -3.81
N VAL A 36 9.04 -2.40 -3.33
CA VAL A 36 8.72 -2.07 -1.92
C VAL A 36 7.26 -2.42 -1.60
N SER A 37 6.33 -2.07 -2.49
CA SER A 37 4.92 -2.45 -2.33
C SER A 37 4.76 -3.97 -2.33
N TRP A 38 5.48 -4.69 -3.19
CA TRP A 38 5.49 -6.14 -3.20
C TRP A 38 6.12 -6.75 -1.94
N ALA A 39 7.18 -6.15 -1.42
CA ALA A 39 7.80 -6.58 -0.17
C ALA A 39 6.84 -6.39 1.02
N ILE A 40 6.17 -5.25 1.13
CA ILE A 40 5.14 -5.01 2.16
C ILE A 40 4.03 -6.06 2.06
N PHE A 41 3.54 -6.31 0.85
CA PHE A 41 2.51 -7.30 0.60
C PHE A 41 2.98 -8.71 1.02
N ALA A 42 4.17 -9.13 0.60
CA ALA A 42 4.73 -10.44 0.92
C ALA A 42 4.94 -10.63 2.43
N ILE A 43 5.48 -9.61 3.13
CA ILE A 43 5.69 -9.66 4.58
C ILE A 43 4.34 -9.76 5.31
N ALA A 44 3.36 -8.92 4.94
CA ALA A 44 2.02 -8.96 5.54
C ALA A 44 1.37 -10.34 5.34
N MET A 45 1.50 -10.91 4.15
CA MET A 45 1.02 -12.26 3.85
C MET A 45 1.67 -13.32 4.72
N THR A 46 2.99 -13.28 4.84
CA THR A 46 3.73 -14.23 5.68
C THR A 46 3.26 -14.16 7.13
N LEU A 47 3.08 -12.94 7.67
CA LEU A 47 2.59 -12.75 9.04
C LEU A 47 1.17 -13.31 9.23
N ILE A 48 0.27 -13.15 8.25
CA ILE A 48 -1.08 -13.72 8.32
C ILE A 48 -1.02 -15.25 8.29
N LEU A 49 -0.25 -15.83 7.38
CA LEU A 49 -0.11 -17.28 7.28
C LEU A 49 0.43 -17.89 8.57
N VAL A 50 1.42 -17.26 9.20
CA VAL A 50 1.96 -17.68 10.51
C VAL A 50 0.90 -17.62 11.61
N ARG A 51 -0.09 -16.71 11.49
CA ARG A 51 -1.16 -16.53 12.48
C ARG A 51 -2.37 -17.45 12.28
N ILE A 52 -2.51 -18.13 11.15
CA ILE A 52 -3.67 -19.01 10.90
C ILE A 52 -3.91 -19.99 12.06
N PRO A 53 -2.91 -20.71 12.61
CA PRO A 53 -3.12 -21.62 13.73
C PRO A 53 -3.63 -20.92 14.98
N GLN A 54 -3.11 -19.72 15.30
CA GLN A 54 -3.56 -18.91 16.44
C GLN A 54 -4.99 -18.42 16.25
N THR A 55 -5.34 -17.99 15.03
CA THR A 55 -6.71 -17.54 14.72
C THR A 55 -7.70 -18.69 14.80
N LYS A 56 -7.32 -19.91 14.35
CA LYS A 56 -8.14 -21.10 14.48
C LYS A 56 -8.38 -21.43 15.96
N ALA A 57 -7.32 -21.47 16.78
CA ALA A 57 -7.44 -21.74 18.21
C ALA A 57 -8.30 -20.70 18.95
N TYR A 58 -8.22 -19.43 18.56
CA TYR A 58 -9.05 -18.35 19.11
C TYR A 58 -10.52 -18.52 18.72
N LEU A 59 -10.83 -18.88 17.48
CA LEU A 59 -12.20 -19.15 17.03
C LEU A 59 -12.80 -20.35 17.76
N ASP A 60 -12.05 -21.41 17.95
CA ASP A 60 -12.51 -22.60 18.66
C ASP A 60 -12.85 -22.30 20.13
N GLN A 61 -12.22 -21.31 20.75
CA GLN A 61 -12.48 -20.91 22.13
C GLN A 61 -13.63 -19.90 22.30
N GLN A 62 -13.78 -18.96 21.36
CA GLN A 62 -14.70 -17.81 21.49
C GLN A 62 -16.04 -18.05 20.82
N VAL A 63 -16.07 -18.86 19.80
CA VAL A 63 -17.30 -19.22 19.11
C VAL A 63 -17.49 -20.72 19.35
N PRO A 64 -18.18 -21.12 20.45
CA PRO A 64 -18.66 -22.48 20.51
C PRO A 64 -19.58 -22.62 19.29
N LEU A 65 -19.04 -23.23 18.25
CA LEU A 65 -19.82 -23.61 17.08
C LEU A 65 -20.82 -24.63 17.64
N GLU A 66 -22.01 -24.15 18.06
CA GLU A 66 -23.17 -25.00 18.20
C GLU A 66 -23.41 -25.56 16.80
N ALA A 67 -22.60 -26.57 16.45
CA ALA A 67 -22.84 -27.30 15.22
C ALA A 67 -24.29 -27.83 15.34
N PRO A 68 -25.11 -27.62 14.32
CA PRO A 68 -26.41 -28.27 14.27
C PRO A 68 -26.21 -29.74 14.62
N ALA A 69 -27.05 -30.28 15.53
CA ALA A 69 -26.88 -31.64 16.10
C ALA A 69 -26.70 -32.75 15.03
N ASP A 70 -27.04 -32.44 13.79
CA ASP A 70 -27.00 -33.34 12.64
C ASP A 70 -25.75 -33.13 11.74
N MET A 71 -24.79 -32.24 12.10
CA MET A 71 -23.62 -31.97 11.27
C MET A 71 -22.43 -32.83 11.70
N GLU A 72 -21.82 -33.55 10.77
CA GLU A 72 -20.59 -34.30 11.02
C GLU A 72 -19.45 -33.34 11.41
N PRO A 73 -18.63 -33.68 12.46
CA PRO A 73 -17.58 -32.79 12.92
C PRO A 73 -16.52 -32.46 11.85
N GLU A 74 -16.32 -33.36 10.89
CA GLU A 74 -15.41 -33.12 9.74
C GLU A 74 -15.91 -31.99 8.83
N LEU A 75 -17.24 -31.86 8.63
CA LEU A 75 -17.83 -30.78 7.83
C LEU A 75 -17.68 -29.42 8.53
N VAL A 76 -17.78 -29.39 9.86
CA VAL A 76 -17.56 -28.18 10.65
C VAL A 76 -16.11 -27.72 10.52
N GLU A 77 -15.14 -28.63 10.67
CA GLU A 77 -13.74 -28.29 10.53
C GLU A 77 -13.38 -27.81 9.11
N LEU A 78 -13.94 -28.43 8.08
CA LEU A 78 -13.80 -28.01 6.70
C LEU A 78 -14.35 -26.59 6.50
N SER A 79 -15.55 -26.30 7.04
CA SER A 79 -16.19 -25.00 6.91
C SER A 79 -15.38 -23.87 7.55
N VAL A 80 -14.81 -24.12 8.75
CA VAL A 80 -13.90 -23.17 9.41
C VAL A 80 -12.64 -22.93 8.58
N SER A 81 -12.07 -23.99 8.03
CA SER A 81 -10.86 -23.89 7.20
C SER A 81 -11.12 -23.09 5.92
N VAL A 82 -12.26 -23.31 5.27
CA VAL A 82 -12.68 -22.54 4.09
C VAL A 82 -12.95 -21.09 4.46
N ALA A 83 -13.62 -20.80 5.58
CA ALA A 83 -13.88 -19.44 6.04
C ALA A 83 -12.57 -18.67 6.32
N LEU A 84 -11.58 -19.32 6.96
CA LEU A 84 -10.25 -18.74 7.18
C LEU A 84 -9.54 -18.44 5.86
N LEU A 85 -9.59 -19.36 4.89
CA LEU A 85 -8.99 -19.14 3.57
C LEU A 85 -9.64 -17.95 2.86
N LEU A 86 -10.97 -17.87 2.87
CA LEU A 86 -11.71 -16.73 2.30
C LEU A 86 -11.35 -15.42 3.00
N GLY A 87 -11.19 -15.43 4.33
CA GLY A 87 -10.73 -14.28 5.10
C GLY A 87 -9.34 -13.81 4.67
N VAL A 88 -8.40 -14.73 4.46
CA VAL A 88 -7.06 -14.42 3.94
C VAL A 88 -7.14 -13.81 2.55
N VAL A 89 -7.94 -14.39 1.64
CA VAL A 89 -8.12 -13.86 0.27
C VAL A 89 -8.74 -12.47 0.31
N ALA A 90 -9.76 -12.26 1.13
CA ALA A 90 -10.39 -10.94 1.30
C ALA A 90 -9.39 -9.90 1.81
N PHE A 91 -8.58 -10.26 2.81
CA PHE A 91 -7.52 -9.38 3.32
C PHE A 91 -6.49 -9.05 2.23
N MET A 92 -6.08 -10.00 1.41
CA MET A 92 -5.18 -9.77 0.27
C MET A 92 -5.74 -8.74 -0.70
N MET A 93 -7.03 -8.90 -1.05
CA MET A 93 -7.70 -7.97 -1.97
C MET A 93 -7.74 -6.55 -1.38
N VAL A 94 -8.12 -6.43 -0.12
CA VAL A 94 -8.18 -5.14 0.58
C VAL A 94 -6.80 -4.50 0.66
N LEU A 95 -5.76 -5.23 1.05
CA LEU A 95 -4.39 -4.74 1.10
C LEU A 95 -3.90 -4.30 -0.29
N GLY A 96 -4.21 -5.07 -1.33
CA GLY A 96 -3.90 -4.73 -2.71
C GLY A 96 -4.56 -3.42 -3.16
N ILE A 97 -5.83 -3.21 -2.76
CA ILE A 97 -6.55 -1.95 -3.01
C ILE A 97 -5.88 -0.79 -2.28
N TYR A 98 -5.54 -0.92 -1.00
CA TYR A 98 -4.86 0.14 -0.24
C TYR A 98 -3.50 0.51 -0.83
N LEU A 99 -2.69 -0.47 -1.22
CA LEU A 99 -1.40 -0.22 -1.89
C LEU A 99 -1.58 0.44 -3.26
N SER A 100 -2.63 0.09 -3.99
CA SER A 100 -2.97 0.69 -5.28
C SER A 100 -3.41 2.15 -5.12
N VAL A 101 -4.28 2.43 -4.14
CA VAL A 101 -4.73 3.78 -3.79
C VAL A 101 -3.56 4.62 -3.29
N ALA A 102 -2.71 4.09 -2.42
CA ALA A 102 -1.49 4.76 -1.97
C ALA A 102 -0.59 5.15 -3.14
N SER A 103 -0.33 4.22 -4.06
CA SER A 103 0.45 4.47 -5.27
C SER A 103 -0.20 5.52 -6.19
N TYR A 104 -1.53 5.52 -6.30
CA TYR A 104 -2.28 6.52 -7.06
C TYR A 104 -2.15 7.92 -6.44
N LEU A 105 -2.34 8.04 -5.13
CA LEU A 105 -2.20 9.30 -4.39
C LEU A 105 -0.79 9.88 -4.53
N GLU A 106 0.24 9.04 -4.40
CA GLU A 106 1.64 9.46 -4.57
C GLU A 106 1.95 9.96 -5.98
N ARG A 107 1.34 9.36 -7.00
CA ARG A 107 1.57 9.78 -8.38
C ARG A 107 0.90 11.12 -8.73
N HIS A 108 -0.34 11.30 -8.28
CA HIS A 108 -1.19 12.38 -8.77
C HIS A 108 -1.23 13.58 -7.84
N LEU A 109 -1.21 13.32 -6.53
CA LEU A 109 -1.37 14.38 -5.54
C LEU A 109 -0.05 14.81 -4.89
N PHE A 110 0.81 13.85 -4.52
CA PHE A 110 1.96 14.17 -3.66
C PHE A 110 3.22 13.41 -4.09
N LYS A 111 4.07 14.10 -4.83
CA LYS A 111 5.37 13.56 -5.28
C LYS A 111 6.45 13.71 -4.20
N VAL A 112 6.15 13.32 -2.98
CA VAL A 112 7.06 13.44 -1.85
C VAL A 112 7.56 12.05 -1.47
N SER A 113 8.86 11.84 -1.54
CA SER A 113 9.55 10.63 -1.08
C SER A 113 10.53 10.97 0.03
N LEU A 114 10.81 10.01 0.89
CA LEU A 114 11.94 10.13 1.81
C LEU A 114 13.21 10.44 1.04
N PRO A 115 14.03 11.38 1.54
CA PRO A 115 15.31 11.71 0.94
C PRO A 115 16.25 10.51 1.11
N ALA A 116 16.16 9.57 0.18
CA ALA A 116 17.08 8.47 0.10
C ALA A 116 18.07 8.77 -1.02
N THR A 117 19.35 8.73 -0.69
CA THR A 117 20.44 8.83 -1.65
C THR A 117 20.55 7.59 -2.53
N SER A 118 19.81 6.53 -2.17
CA SER A 118 19.77 5.25 -2.88
C SER A 118 18.35 4.69 -2.95
N THR A 119 18.07 3.89 -3.98
CA THR A 119 16.87 3.01 -4.00
C THR A 119 16.95 2.01 -2.84
N PRO A 120 15.84 1.78 -2.06
CA PRO A 120 14.45 2.00 -2.45
C PRO A 120 13.86 3.35 -2.01
N ARG A 121 12.99 3.93 -2.82
CA ARG A 121 12.22 5.11 -2.44
C ARG A 121 10.88 4.68 -1.88
N ILE A 122 10.50 5.28 -0.76
CA ILE A 122 9.22 5.02 -0.09
C ILE A 122 8.46 6.34 -0.03
N GLY A 123 7.26 6.35 -0.56
CA GLY A 123 6.34 7.47 -0.47
C GLY A 123 5.57 7.46 0.87
N LEU A 124 4.94 8.59 1.19
CA LEU A 124 4.20 8.76 2.45
C LEU A 124 3.07 7.73 2.61
N PHE A 125 2.21 7.61 1.60
CA PHE A 125 1.02 6.76 1.71
C PHE A 125 1.36 5.27 1.74
N THR A 126 2.30 4.83 0.91
CA THR A 126 2.81 3.44 0.97
C THR A 126 3.49 3.16 2.30
N GLY A 127 4.23 4.13 2.85
CA GLY A 127 4.83 4.05 4.18
C GLY A 127 3.77 3.90 5.28
N ILE A 128 2.68 4.67 5.24
CA ILE A 128 1.56 4.56 6.20
C ILE A 128 0.93 3.17 6.12
N VAL A 129 0.58 2.68 4.91
CA VAL A 129 0.02 1.32 4.75
C VAL A 129 0.97 0.28 5.33
N GLY A 130 2.25 0.33 4.95
CA GLY A 130 3.25 -0.65 5.40
C GLY A 130 3.40 -0.66 6.92
N VAL A 131 3.66 0.50 7.52
CA VAL A 131 3.87 0.60 8.97
C VAL A 131 2.61 0.22 9.75
N THR A 132 1.43 0.68 9.31
CA THR A 132 0.15 0.39 10.00
C THR A 132 -0.19 -1.09 9.92
N VAL A 133 -0.12 -1.69 8.73
CA VAL A 133 -0.43 -3.11 8.55
C VAL A 133 0.56 -3.98 9.31
N LEU A 134 1.86 -3.69 9.22
CA LEU A 134 2.88 -4.44 9.97
C LEU A 134 2.69 -4.30 11.48
N PHE A 135 2.39 -3.09 11.96
CA PHE A 135 2.12 -2.83 13.37
C PHE A 135 0.93 -3.67 13.86
N VAL A 136 -0.21 -3.64 13.15
CA VAL A 136 -1.41 -4.41 13.52
C VAL A 136 -1.13 -5.91 13.52
N GLN A 137 -0.43 -6.43 12.51
CA GLN A 137 -0.13 -7.85 12.43
C GLN A 137 0.85 -8.30 13.51
N LEU A 138 1.89 -7.51 13.80
CA LEU A 138 2.83 -7.79 14.89
C LEU A 138 2.15 -7.71 16.26
N TRP A 139 1.31 -6.69 16.49
CA TRP A 139 0.53 -6.59 17.72
C TRP A 139 -0.33 -7.83 17.94
N ALA A 140 -1.08 -8.22 16.91
CA ALA A 140 -1.95 -9.38 17.00
C ALA A 140 -1.18 -10.70 17.15
N LEU A 141 0.05 -10.78 16.62
CA LEU A 141 0.93 -11.94 16.83
C LEU A 141 1.39 -12.03 18.30
N ILE A 142 1.75 -10.88 18.90
CA ILE A 142 2.23 -10.82 20.30
C ILE A 142 1.07 -11.00 21.29
N ALA A 143 -0.09 -10.39 21.03
CA ALA A 143 -1.26 -10.47 21.89
C ALA A 143 -2.01 -11.82 21.78
N GLY A 144 -1.72 -12.61 20.77
CA GLY A 144 -2.41 -13.89 20.50
C GLY A 144 -3.84 -13.74 19.97
N ALA A 145 -4.39 -12.55 20.01
CA ALA A 145 -5.74 -12.23 19.55
C ALA A 145 -5.79 -10.85 18.88
N MET A 146 -6.76 -10.65 17.98
CA MET A 146 -7.06 -9.30 17.49
C MET A 146 -7.71 -8.51 18.62
N PRO A 147 -7.18 -7.32 18.98
CA PRO A 147 -7.86 -6.45 19.93
C PRO A 147 -9.21 -6.00 19.36
N GLU A 148 -10.18 -5.78 20.25
CA GLU A 148 -11.47 -5.22 19.87
C GLU A 148 -11.31 -3.97 19.01
N SER A 149 -12.24 -3.74 18.08
CA SER A 149 -12.14 -2.66 17.09
C SER A 149 -11.90 -1.27 17.71
N ALA A 150 -12.54 -0.99 18.87
CA ALA A 150 -12.36 0.27 19.58
C ALA A 150 -10.95 0.42 20.17
N LEU A 151 -10.38 -0.64 20.74
CA LEU A 151 -9.03 -0.63 21.30
C LEU A 151 -7.95 -0.60 20.22
N ARG A 152 -8.25 -1.11 19.02
CA ARG A 152 -7.35 -1.11 17.87
C ARG A 152 -7.22 0.28 17.24
N PHE A 153 -8.29 1.07 17.24
CA PHE A 153 -8.33 2.37 16.57
C PHE A 153 -7.30 3.37 17.12
N LEU A 154 -7.20 3.50 18.44
CA LEU A 154 -6.28 4.46 19.09
C LEU A 154 -4.79 4.22 18.76
N PRO A 155 -4.24 3.01 18.93
CA PRO A 155 -2.84 2.76 18.58
C PRO A 155 -2.57 2.88 17.08
N VAL A 156 -3.50 2.49 16.21
CA VAL A 156 -3.35 2.67 14.75
C VAL A 156 -3.35 4.16 14.38
N LEU A 157 -4.23 4.95 14.98
CA LEU A 157 -4.21 6.41 14.82
C LEU A 157 -2.87 6.99 15.28
N GLY A 158 -2.37 6.59 16.45
CA GLY A 158 -1.08 7.02 16.97
C GLY A 158 0.07 6.68 16.02
N VAL A 159 0.14 5.45 15.52
CA VAL A 159 1.15 5.02 14.55
C VAL A 159 1.05 5.81 13.24
N THR A 160 -0.17 6.07 12.76
CA THR A 160 -0.38 6.87 11.55
C THR A 160 0.10 8.31 11.72
N VAL A 161 -0.22 8.94 12.86
CA VAL A 161 0.21 10.31 13.18
C VAL A 161 1.73 10.37 13.31
N LEU A 162 2.34 9.44 14.04
CA LEU A 162 3.79 9.37 14.20
C LEU A 162 4.51 9.14 12.87
N THR A 163 4.01 8.24 12.02
CA THR A 163 4.56 7.98 10.69
C THR A 163 4.45 9.22 9.81
N THR A 164 3.31 9.90 9.84
CA THR A 164 3.09 11.13 9.07
C THR A 164 4.00 12.25 9.55
N ALA A 165 4.10 12.45 10.86
CA ALA A 165 4.96 13.48 11.47
C ALA A 165 6.45 13.21 11.16
N GLY A 166 6.91 11.97 11.34
CA GLY A 166 8.28 11.56 11.02
C GLY A 166 8.62 11.78 9.55
N PHE A 167 7.71 11.42 8.64
CA PHE A 167 7.88 11.64 7.21
C PHE A 167 7.93 13.13 6.85
N LEU A 168 7.04 13.96 7.40
CA LEU A 168 7.03 15.41 7.18
C LEU A 168 8.28 16.09 7.77
N PHE A 169 8.77 15.59 8.89
CA PHE A 169 10.02 16.07 9.50
C PHE A 169 11.22 15.72 8.59
N ALA A 170 11.32 14.49 8.12
CA ALA A 170 12.38 14.04 7.22
C ALA A 170 12.38 14.78 5.87
N THR A 171 11.19 15.18 5.39
CA THR A 171 11.01 15.87 4.10
C THR A 171 10.84 17.39 4.24
N ARG A 172 11.13 17.96 5.40
CA ARG A 172 10.88 19.40 5.69
C ARG A 172 11.62 20.37 4.76
N SER A 173 12.75 19.93 4.19
CA SER A 173 13.53 20.72 3.23
C SER A 173 12.89 20.77 1.82
N GLN A 174 11.96 19.89 1.52
CA GLN A 174 11.27 19.86 0.24
C GLN A 174 10.10 20.85 0.25
N LYS A 175 10.01 21.70 -0.79
CA LYS A 175 8.86 22.60 -0.98
C LYS A 175 7.62 21.75 -1.27
N GLN A 176 6.77 21.59 -0.26
CA GLN A 176 5.52 20.84 -0.39
C GLN A 176 4.35 21.81 -0.57
N PRO A 177 3.69 21.79 -1.74
CA PRO A 177 2.43 22.51 -1.88
C PRO A 177 1.38 21.82 -1.00
N LYS A 178 0.62 22.62 -0.23
CA LYS A 178 -0.56 22.16 0.53
C LYS A 178 -0.28 21.10 1.63
N ARG A 179 0.73 21.33 2.47
CA ARG A 179 1.06 20.44 3.62
C ARG A 179 -0.16 20.05 4.48
N GLY A 180 -1.06 20.99 4.74
CA GLY A 180 -2.27 20.71 5.52
C GLY A 180 -3.16 19.65 4.89
N LEU A 181 -3.36 19.72 3.56
CA LEU A 181 -4.14 18.71 2.84
C LEU A 181 -3.48 17.32 2.91
N VAL A 182 -2.14 17.26 2.82
CA VAL A 182 -1.38 16.01 2.94
C VAL A 182 -1.63 15.37 4.30
N ILE A 183 -1.56 16.16 5.37
CA ILE A 183 -1.78 15.67 6.75
C ILE A 183 -3.20 15.12 6.89
N VAL A 184 -4.21 15.88 6.46
CA VAL A 184 -5.61 15.45 6.55
C VAL A 184 -5.84 14.15 5.79
N LEU A 185 -5.36 14.07 4.54
CA LEU A 185 -5.50 12.86 3.73
C LEU A 185 -4.73 11.66 4.33
N ALA A 186 -3.54 11.89 4.89
CA ALA A 186 -2.75 10.83 5.52
C ALA A 186 -3.47 10.27 6.76
N VAL A 187 -4.04 11.13 7.59
CA VAL A 187 -4.81 10.72 8.78
C VAL A 187 -6.09 9.99 8.38
N VAL A 188 -6.87 10.53 7.43
CA VAL A 188 -8.09 9.88 6.92
C VAL A 188 -7.77 8.50 6.34
N PHE A 189 -6.69 8.41 5.56
CA PHE A 189 -6.26 7.16 4.96
C PHE A 189 -5.83 6.13 6.01
N GLY A 190 -5.07 6.56 7.03
CA GLY A 190 -4.69 5.69 8.15
C GLY A 190 -5.88 5.24 8.99
N CYS A 191 -6.85 6.12 9.25
CA CYS A 191 -8.10 5.76 9.92
C CYS A 191 -8.90 4.74 9.11
N ALA A 192 -8.95 4.87 7.79
CA ALA A 192 -9.62 3.90 6.92
C ALA A 192 -8.99 2.50 7.02
N ILE A 193 -7.65 2.42 7.16
CA ILE A 193 -6.96 1.14 7.39
C ILE A 193 -7.30 0.55 8.76
N ALA A 194 -7.54 1.39 9.78
CA ALA A 194 -7.87 0.94 11.13
C ALA A 194 -9.22 0.23 11.24
N VAL A 195 -10.14 0.50 10.31
CA VAL A 195 -11.48 -0.12 10.29
C VAL A 195 -11.41 -1.58 9.84
N PHE A 196 -10.38 -1.95 9.09
CA PHE A 196 -10.12 -3.32 8.63
C PHE A 196 -9.10 -4.04 9.51
#